data_68eec522c215448e2de31d2e293e1e74
#
_entry.id   68eec522c215448e2de31d2e293e1e74
#
_cell.length_a   1.000
_cell.length_b   1.000
_cell.length_c   1.000
_cell.angle_alpha   90.00
_cell.angle_beta   90.00
_cell.angle_gamma   90.00
#
_symmetry.space_group_name_H-M   'P 1'
#
loop_
_entity.id
_entity.type
_entity.pdbx_description
1 polymer ?
#
loop_
_entity_poly.entity_id
_entity_poly.type
_entity_poly.pdbx_seq_one_letter_code
_entity_poly.pdbx_strand_id
1 'polypeptide(L)'
;MDPRTLKVFIQVSDTLNFSRVAEMSHMSVSAVSRTINRLEQQVGVALLQRSRRAMYLTPAGREFSVFARDSLVRWEELKRSLNAAD
;
A
#
# COMPACT_ATOMS: atom_id res chain seq x y z
N MET A 1 -1.44 -0.51 -10.92
CA MET A 1 -1.59 -0.09 -9.51
C MET A 1 -3.02 0.35 -9.30
N ASP A 2 -3.73 -0.38 -8.48
CA ASP A 2 -5.16 -0.15 -8.26
C ASP A 2 -5.41 0.28 -6.80
N PRO A 3 -6.64 0.69 -6.45
CA PRO A 3 -6.94 1.14 -5.08
C PRO A 3 -6.63 0.09 -4.01
N ARG A 4 -6.82 -1.19 -4.32
CA ARG A 4 -6.53 -2.27 -3.38
C ARG A 4 -5.03 -2.35 -3.08
N THR A 5 -4.19 -2.23 -4.11
CA THR A 5 -2.74 -2.21 -3.96
C THR A 5 -2.30 -1.02 -3.11
N LEU A 6 -2.87 0.16 -3.37
CA LEU A 6 -2.56 1.35 -2.57
C LEU A 6 -2.94 1.15 -1.12
N LYS A 7 -4.09 0.54 -0.86
CA LYS A 7 -4.55 0.27 0.50
C LYS A 7 -3.62 -0.69 1.23
N VAL A 8 -3.17 -1.76 0.56
CA VAL A 8 -2.22 -2.70 1.13
C VAL A 8 -0.91 -1.99 1.46
N PHE A 9 -0.41 -1.15 0.56
CA PHE A 9 0.81 -0.40 0.80
C PHE A 9 0.67 0.54 2.01
N ILE A 10 -0.46 1.24 2.13
CA ILE A 10 -0.73 2.11 3.27
C ILE A 10 -0.71 1.32 4.57
N GLN A 11 -1.33 0.15 4.59
CA GLN A 11 -1.33 -0.72 5.77
C GLN A 11 0.08 -1.18 6.14
N VAL A 12 0.90 -1.52 5.13
CA VAL A 12 2.31 -1.86 5.37
C VAL A 12 3.08 -0.65 5.89
N SER A 13 2.85 0.52 5.33
CA SER A 13 3.46 1.78 5.79
C SER A 13 3.17 2.04 7.27
N ASP A 14 1.92 1.81 7.68
CA ASP A 14 1.47 2.12 9.04
C ASP A 14 1.94 1.10 10.07
N THR A 15 2.04 -0.16 9.69
CA THR A 15 2.33 -1.25 10.63
C THR A 15 3.75 -1.75 10.56
N LEU A 16 4.37 -1.66 9.38
CA LEU A 16 5.67 -2.27 9.06
C LEU A 16 5.71 -3.75 9.48
N ASN A 17 4.60 -4.44 9.24
CA ASN A 17 4.39 -5.82 9.67
C ASN A 17 3.52 -6.55 8.67
N PHE A 18 4.12 -7.40 7.84
CA PHE A 18 3.40 -8.13 6.80
C PHE A 18 2.36 -9.10 7.36
N SER A 19 2.66 -9.74 8.49
CA SER A 19 1.72 -10.67 9.11
C SER A 19 0.44 -9.96 9.53
N ARG A 20 0.59 -8.77 10.10
CA ARG A 20 -0.55 -7.97 10.53
C ARG A 20 -1.38 -7.50 9.34
N VAL A 21 -0.71 -7.06 8.27
CA VAL A 21 -1.42 -6.64 7.04
C VAL A 21 -2.15 -7.83 6.43
N ALA A 22 -1.54 -9.00 6.43
CA ALA A 22 -2.17 -10.22 5.93
C ALA A 22 -3.49 -10.50 6.66
N GLU A 23 -3.48 -10.39 7.99
CA GLU A 23 -4.71 -10.55 8.79
C GLU A 23 -5.76 -9.49 8.44
N MET A 24 -5.34 -8.21 8.40
CA MET A 24 -6.24 -7.09 8.12
C MET A 24 -6.87 -7.17 6.74
N SER A 25 -6.15 -7.72 5.78
CA SER A 25 -6.56 -7.75 4.38
C SER A 25 -7.11 -9.10 3.93
N HIS A 26 -7.19 -10.07 4.82
CA HIS A 26 -7.59 -11.45 4.50
C HIS A 26 -6.74 -12.03 3.37
N MET A 27 -5.43 -11.83 3.47
CA MET A 27 -4.44 -12.31 2.49
C MET A 27 -3.42 -13.19 3.20
N SER A 28 -2.66 -13.95 2.44
CA SER A 28 -1.48 -14.63 2.98
C SER A 28 -0.31 -13.65 3.06
N VAL A 29 0.66 -13.93 3.92
CA VAL A 29 1.88 -13.13 4.02
C VAL A 29 2.60 -13.08 2.67
N SER A 30 2.67 -14.21 1.97
CA SER A 30 3.31 -14.25 0.66
C SER A 30 2.55 -13.42 -0.37
N ALA A 31 1.23 -13.33 -0.29
CA ALA A 31 0.44 -12.47 -1.17
C ALA A 31 0.71 -11.00 -0.91
N VAL A 32 0.81 -10.58 0.36
CA VAL A 32 1.19 -9.22 0.72
C VAL A 32 2.57 -8.89 0.15
N SER A 33 3.52 -9.79 0.35
CA SER A 33 4.89 -9.61 -0.16
C SER A 33 4.90 -9.45 -1.69
N ARG A 34 4.17 -10.29 -2.41
CA ARG A 34 4.08 -10.19 -3.88
C ARG A 34 3.45 -8.88 -4.32
N THR A 35 2.42 -8.43 -3.62
CA THR A 35 1.76 -7.15 -3.93
C THR A 35 2.76 -6.01 -3.83
N ILE A 36 3.53 -5.96 -2.75
CA ILE A 36 4.54 -4.91 -2.54
C ILE A 36 5.65 -5.01 -3.59
N ASN A 37 6.12 -6.23 -3.88
CA ASN A 37 7.18 -6.41 -4.88
C ASN A 37 6.74 -5.93 -6.27
N ARG A 38 5.51 -6.23 -6.66
CA ARG A 38 4.95 -5.75 -7.94
C ARG A 38 4.84 -4.24 -7.98
N LEU A 39 4.42 -3.65 -6.87
CA LEU A 39 4.32 -2.20 -6.76
C LEU A 39 5.70 -1.55 -6.93
N GLU A 40 6.71 -2.08 -6.26
CA GLU A 40 8.08 -1.58 -6.38
C GLU A 40 8.58 -1.69 -7.82
N GLN A 41 8.26 -2.77 -8.50
CA GLN A 41 8.61 -2.94 -9.91
C GLN A 41 7.91 -1.91 -10.80
N GLN A 42 6.66 -1.60 -10.53
CA GLN A 42 5.90 -0.60 -11.29
C GLN A 42 6.48 0.80 -11.13
N VAL A 43 6.85 1.18 -9.91
CA VAL A 43 7.41 2.51 -9.65
C VAL A 43 8.91 2.58 -9.94
N GLY A 44 9.58 1.44 -10.02
CA GLY A 44 10.99 1.38 -10.40
C GLY A 44 11.97 1.67 -9.29
N VAL A 45 11.55 1.65 -8.03
CA VAL A 45 12.42 1.94 -6.89
C VAL A 45 11.91 1.18 -5.66
N ALA A 46 12.82 0.85 -4.75
CA ALA A 46 12.43 0.21 -3.50
C ALA A 46 11.65 1.19 -2.61
N LEU A 47 10.52 0.77 -2.12
CA LEU A 47 9.69 1.54 -1.19
C LEU A 47 9.88 1.09 0.25
N LEU A 48 10.31 -0.16 0.43
CA LEU A 48 10.60 -0.76 1.73
C LEU A 48 12.04 -1.24 1.75
N GLN A 49 12.66 -1.09 2.89
CA GLN A 49 13.95 -1.71 3.17
C GLN A 49 13.76 -2.72 4.27
N ARG A 50 14.24 -3.94 4.04
CA ARG A 50 14.08 -5.07 4.94
C ARG A 50 15.44 -5.54 5.38
N SER A 51 15.60 -5.68 6.69
CA SER A 51 16.75 -6.33 7.28
C SER A 51 16.25 -7.47 8.16
N ARG A 52 17.16 -8.26 8.70
CA ARG A 52 16.79 -9.36 9.60
C ARG A 52 16.05 -8.87 10.84
N ARG A 53 16.27 -7.61 11.24
CA ARG A 53 15.78 -7.08 12.51
C ARG A 53 14.65 -6.09 12.36
N ALA A 54 14.50 -5.48 11.18
CA ALA A 54 13.55 -4.39 11.01
C ALA A 54 13.13 -4.23 9.57
N MET A 55 11.95 -3.65 9.41
CA MET A 55 11.43 -3.20 8.14
C MET A 55 11.13 -1.72 8.29
N TYR A 56 11.46 -0.92 7.29
CA TYR A 56 11.16 0.51 7.32
C TYR A 56 10.99 1.04 5.91
N LEU A 57 10.34 2.19 5.81
CA LEU A 57 10.15 2.86 4.52
C LEU A 57 11.46 3.50 4.05
N THR A 58 11.73 3.37 2.76
CA THR A 58 12.78 4.18 2.13
C THR A 58 12.30 5.62 2.02
N PRO A 59 13.18 6.60 1.71
CA PRO A 59 12.70 7.95 1.38
C PRO A 59 11.66 7.95 0.27
N ALA A 60 11.85 7.12 -0.76
CA ALA A 60 10.86 6.96 -1.84
C ALA A 60 9.55 6.39 -1.30
N GLY A 61 9.62 5.44 -0.36
CA GLY A 61 8.44 4.86 0.27
C GLY A 61 7.64 5.89 1.05
N ARG A 62 8.33 6.79 1.75
CA ARG A 62 7.65 7.88 2.47
C ARG A 62 6.93 8.82 1.51
N GLU A 63 7.60 9.19 0.44
CA GLU A 63 7.00 10.04 -0.59
C GLU A 63 5.80 9.34 -1.24
N PHE A 64 5.97 8.08 -1.60
CA PHE A 64 4.89 7.30 -2.21
C PHE A 64 3.70 7.12 -1.25
N SER A 65 3.95 7.00 0.04
CA SER A 65 2.91 6.89 1.06
C SER A 65 1.96 8.09 1.05
N VAL A 66 2.49 9.30 0.88
CA VAL A 66 1.67 10.52 0.78
C VAL A 66 0.79 10.44 -0.46
N PHE A 67 1.38 10.10 -1.60
CA PHE A 67 0.64 9.93 -2.86
C PHE A 67 -0.46 8.87 -2.73
N ALA A 68 -0.14 7.74 -2.12
CA ALA A 68 -1.09 6.63 -1.98
C ALA A 68 -2.29 7.04 -1.12
N ARG A 69 -2.06 7.74 -0.01
CA ARG A 69 -3.15 8.21 0.86
C ARG A 69 -4.04 9.21 0.15
N ASP A 70 -3.43 10.19 -0.51
CA ASP A 70 -4.19 11.20 -1.25
C ASP A 70 -5.01 10.57 -2.38
N SER A 71 -4.41 9.63 -3.10
CA SER A 71 -5.08 8.94 -4.20
C SER A 71 -6.26 8.12 -3.71
N LEU A 72 -6.12 7.44 -2.58
CA LEU A 72 -7.20 6.63 -2.02
C LEU A 72 -8.36 7.50 -1.55
N VAL A 73 -8.06 8.63 -0.91
CA VAL A 73 -9.10 9.58 -0.49
C VAL A 73 -9.87 10.11 -1.70
N ARG A 74 -9.16 10.51 -2.75
CA ARG A 74 -9.79 11.01 -3.99
C ARG A 74 -10.64 9.94 -4.66
N TRP A 75 -10.16 8.71 -4.66
CA TRP A 75 -10.91 7.59 -5.22
C TRP A 75 -12.22 7.37 -4.45
N GLU A 76 -12.17 7.38 -3.13
CA GLU A 76 -13.36 7.19 -2.30
C GLU A 76 -14.36 8.33 -2.48
N GLU A 77 -13.87 9.56 -2.59
CA GLU A 77 -14.72 10.73 -2.86
C GLU A 77 -15.41 10.60 -4.23
N LEU A 78 -14.66 10.21 -5.24
CA LEU A 78 -15.20 10.01 -6.58
C LEU A 78 -16.27 8.92 -6.58
N LYS A 79 -15.99 7.80 -5.93
CA LYS A 79 -16.97 6.70 -5.82
C LYS A 79 -18.28 7.20 -5.20
N ARG A 80 -18.20 7.95 -4.11
CA ARG A 80 -19.40 8.47 -3.46
C ARG A 80 -20.16 9.41 -4.38
N SER A 81 -19.45 10.29 -5.07
CA SER A 81 -20.05 11.23 -6.01
C SER A 81 -20.77 10.50 -7.15
N LEU A 82 -20.11 9.50 -7.72
CA LEU A 82 -20.68 8.72 -8.83
C LEU A 82 -21.92 7.93 -8.38
N ASN A 83 -21.93 7.43 -7.17
CA ASN A 83 -23.03 6.63 -6.65
C ASN A 83 -24.18 7.47 -6.08
N ALA A 84 -23.94 8.72 -5.78
CA ALA A 84 -24.98 9.63 -5.30
C ALA A 84 -25.76 10.29 -6.43
N ALA A 85 -25.23 10.26 -7.64
CA ALA A 85 -25.83 10.89 -8.81
C ALA A 85 -26.86 9.94 -9.46
N ASP A 86 -28.10 10.06 -9.12
CA ASP A 86 -29.16 9.25 -9.76
C ASP A 86 -30.37 10.10 -10.11
#